data_ec92da39443de1dd5196b1f53181bb5a
#
_entry.id   ec92da39443de1dd5196b1f53181bb5a
#
_cell.length_a   1.000
_cell.length_b   1.000
_cell.length_c   1.000
_cell.angle_alpha   90.00
_cell.angle_beta   90.00
_cell.angle_gamma   90.00
#
_symmetry.space_group_name_H-M   'P 1'
#
loop_
_entity.id
_entity.type
_entity.pdbx_description
1 polymer ?
#
loop_
_entity_poly.entity_id
_entity_poly.type
_entity_poly.pdbx_seq_one_letter_code
_entity_poly.pdbx_strand_id
1 'polypeptide(L)'
;MADIAISARHVSKQYVIASVNHDTLRDRIAHACRSAFGKSVTNEEGPRTFHALNDVSFDVTEGEVLGIIGHNGAGKSTLLKVLSRITEPSDGEIDIYGRVTSLLEVGTGFHAELTGRENIYLNAAMLGMRKVDIDRRLEEIVEFSGTQQFIDTPV
;
A
#
# COMPACT_ATOMS: atom_id res chain seq x y z
N MET A 1 25.31 0.68 -20.39
CA MET A 1 25.00 0.63 -18.96
C MET A 1 23.51 0.34 -18.89
N ALA A 2 23.07 -0.61 -18.06
CA ALA A 2 21.63 -0.80 -17.87
C ALA A 2 21.11 0.43 -17.13
N ASP A 3 20.01 1.04 -17.63
CA ASP A 3 19.44 2.21 -17.00
C ASP A 3 18.66 1.76 -15.77
N ILE A 4 18.91 2.44 -14.62
CA ILE A 4 18.23 2.15 -13.37
C ILE A 4 16.80 2.71 -13.47
N ALA A 5 15.81 1.87 -13.23
CA ALA A 5 14.41 2.25 -13.17
C ALA A 5 13.97 2.62 -11.73
N ILE A 6 14.49 1.90 -10.73
CA ILE A 6 14.22 2.18 -9.31
C ILE A 6 15.52 2.06 -8.54
N SER A 7 15.80 3.02 -7.66
CA SER A 7 16.89 2.95 -6.68
C SER A 7 16.33 3.21 -5.29
N ALA A 8 16.45 2.24 -4.39
CA ALA A 8 16.08 2.35 -2.99
C ALA A 8 17.32 2.32 -2.11
N ARG A 9 17.46 3.31 -1.20
CA ARG A 9 18.63 3.47 -0.33
C ARG A 9 18.21 3.65 1.10
N HIS A 10 18.64 2.69 1.95
CA HIS A 10 18.43 2.72 3.40
C HIS A 10 16.97 2.93 3.82
N VAL A 11 16.03 2.37 3.04
CA VAL A 11 14.59 2.57 3.21
C VAL A 11 14.11 1.89 4.47
N SER A 12 13.56 2.68 5.38
CA SER A 12 12.94 2.20 6.61
C SER A 12 11.50 2.71 6.72
N LYS A 13 10.61 1.91 7.28
CA LYS A 13 9.24 2.31 7.57
C LYS A 13 8.83 1.89 8.97
N GLN A 14 8.42 2.88 9.75
CA GLN A 14 7.91 2.69 11.10
C GLN A 14 6.43 3.05 11.17
N TYR A 15 5.68 2.28 11.93
CA TYR A 15 4.31 2.59 12.31
C TYR A 15 4.23 2.73 13.82
N VAL A 16 3.58 3.79 14.27
CA VAL A 16 3.30 4.00 15.68
C VAL A 16 1.98 3.30 15.99
N ILE A 17 2.04 2.27 16.82
CA ILE A 17 0.84 1.63 17.35
C ILE A 17 0.45 2.44 18.59
N ALA A 18 -0.52 3.35 18.43
CA ALA A 18 -1.10 4.01 19.57
C ALA A 18 -1.73 2.92 20.45
N SER A 19 -1.26 2.76 21.69
CA SER A 19 -2.01 2.02 22.68
C SER A 19 -3.32 2.79 22.89
N VAL A 20 -4.44 2.18 22.49
CA VAL A 20 -5.74 2.71 22.86
C VAL A 20 -5.85 2.49 24.36
N ASN A 21 -5.39 3.47 25.13
CA ASN A 21 -5.73 3.53 26.54
C ASN A 21 -7.25 3.71 26.57
N HIS A 22 -7.97 2.63 26.82
CA HIS A 22 -9.35 2.71 27.29
C HIS A 22 -9.31 3.32 28.68
N ASP A 23 -9.01 4.61 28.77
CA ASP A 23 -9.23 5.40 29.97
C ASP A 23 -10.73 5.50 30.21
N THR A 24 -11.30 4.44 30.76
CA THR A 24 -12.65 4.54 31.30
C THR A 24 -12.61 5.54 32.46
N LEU A 25 -13.71 6.28 32.67
CA LEU A 25 -13.83 7.20 33.79
C LEU A 25 -13.44 6.52 35.12
N ARG A 26 -13.65 5.21 35.24
CA ARG A 26 -13.27 4.37 36.37
C ARG A 26 -11.74 4.31 36.54
N ASP A 27 -10.98 4.21 35.48
CA ASP A 27 -9.52 4.14 35.52
C ASP A 27 -8.91 5.50 35.87
N ARG A 28 -9.52 6.60 35.40
CA ARG A 28 -9.11 7.97 35.79
C ARG A 28 -9.37 8.24 37.27
N ILE A 29 -10.47 7.78 37.81
CA ILE A 29 -10.78 7.89 39.26
C ILE A 29 -9.83 7.02 40.09
N ALA A 30 -9.56 5.78 39.64
CA ALA A 30 -8.62 4.89 40.29
C ALA A 30 -7.19 5.43 40.29
N HIS A 31 -6.77 6.10 39.20
CA HIS A 31 -5.49 6.77 39.11
C HIS A 31 -5.38 7.97 40.04
N ALA A 32 -6.43 8.79 40.15
CA ALA A 32 -6.48 9.93 41.07
C ALA A 32 -6.41 9.49 42.54
N CYS A 33 -7.08 8.37 42.89
CA CYS A 33 -7.00 7.81 44.25
C CYS A 33 -5.63 7.18 44.56
N ARG A 34 -4.95 6.56 43.61
CA ARG A 34 -3.63 5.95 43.80
C ARG A 34 -2.50 6.99 43.89
N SER A 35 -2.59 8.12 43.15
CA SER A 35 -1.64 9.21 43.27
C SER A 35 -1.63 9.86 44.65
N ALA A 36 -2.75 9.82 45.37
CA ALA A 36 -2.84 10.31 46.75
C ALA A 36 -2.13 9.40 47.79
N PHE A 37 -1.83 8.15 47.44
CA PHE A 37 -1.20 7.14 48.31
C PHE A 37 0.30 6.85 47.94
N GLY A 38 0.95 7.71 47.16
CA GLY A 38 2.42 7.74 47.08
C GLY A 38 3.10 6.51 46.44
N LYS A 39 2.40 5.68 45.66
CA LYS A 39 3.04 4.63 44.82
C LYS A 39 3.10 5.08 43.38
N SER A 40 4.29 5.54 42.98
CA SER A 40 4.63 5.77 41.60
C SER A 40 4.66 4.42 40.86
N VAL A 41 3.60 4.13 40.13
CA VAL A 41 3.60 3.05 39.14
C VAL A 41 3.82 3.72 37.80
N THR A 42 5.08 3.79 37.38
CA THR A 42 5.49 4.16 36.03
C THR A 42 5.16 3.00 35.10
N ASN A 43 3.92 2.88 34.67
CA ASN A 43 3.55 2.14 33.47
C ASN A 43 3.39 3.15 32.32
N GLU A 44 4.46 3.84 31.99
CA GLU A 44 4.61 4.51 30.72
C GLU A 44 5.02 3.45 29.68
N GLU A 45 4.08 2.62 29.23
CA GLU A 45 4.23 2.00 27.93
C GLU A 45 4.08 3.13 26.90
N GLY A 46 5.17 3.74 26.55
CA GLY A 46 5.24 4.71 25.46
C GLY A 46 4.66 4.10 24.18
N PRO A 47 4.36 4.90 23.16
CA PRO A 47 3.79 4.40 21.90
C PRO A 47 4.71 3.32 21.35
N ARG A 48 4.16 2.10 21.19
CA ARG A 48 4.92 0.99 20.60
C ARG A 48 5.14 1.30 19.12
N THR A 49 6.39 1.41 18.71
CA THR A 49 6.76 1.53 17.31
C THR A 49 7.00 0.14 16.71
N PHE A 50 6.42 -0.09 15.55
CA PHE A 50 6.64 -1.30 14.77
C PHE A 50 7.42 -0.94 13.51
N HIS A 51 8.57 -1.58 13.32
CA HIS A 51 9.37 -1.44 12.11
C HIS A 51 8.86 -2.41 11.05
N ALA A 52 8.17 -1.89 10.06
CA ALA A 52 7.67 -2.68 8.93
C ALA A 52 8.74 -2.90 7.85
N LEU A 53 9.66 -1.94 7.70
CA LEU A 53 10.87 -2.03 6.90
C LEU A 53 12.04 -1.51 7.73
N ASN A 54 13.20 -2.12 7.57
CA ASN A 54 14.40 -1.73 8.29
C ASN A 54 15.61 -1.80 7.36
N ASP A 55 16.12 -0.63 6.97
CA ASP A 55 17.35 -0.46 6.18
C ASP A 55 17.40 -1.30 4.89
N VAL A 56 16.37 -1.17 4.05
CA VAL A 56 16.25 -1.92 2.78
C VAL A 56 16.89 -1.12 1.65
N SER A 57 17.84 -1.72 0.94
CA SER A 57 18.52 -1.10 -0.20
C SER A 57 18.57 -2.06 -1.39
N PHE A 58 18.18 -1.61 -2.58
CA PHE A 58 18.27 -2.36 -3.84
C PHE A 58 18.11 -1.43 -5.04
N ASP A 59 18.57 -1.87 -6.19
CA ASP A 59 18.34 -1.24 -7.48
C ASP A 59 17.57 -2.19 -8.39
N VAL A 60 16.72 -1.64 -9.27
CA VAL A 60 16.02 -2.37 -10.32
C VAL A 60 16.31 -1.68 -11.64
N THR A 61 16.74 -2.45 -12.64
CA THR A 61 17.05 -1.94 -13.97
C THR A 61 15.82 -1.99 -14.89
N GLU A 62 15.84 -1.22 -15.98
CA GLU A 62 14.77 -1.29 -16.99
C GLU A 62 14.62 -2.71 -17.55
N GLY A 63 13.37 -3.20 -17.63
CA GLY A 63 13.04 -4.54 -18.12
C GLY A 63 13.31 -5.67 -17.14
N GLU A 64 13.83 -5.37 -15.95
CA GLU A 64 14.07 -6.36 -14.92
C GLU A 64 12.75 -6.76 -14.21
N VAL A 65 12.66 -8.04 -13.83
CA VAL A 65 11.57 -8.57 -13.01
C VAL A 65 12.12 -8.92 -11.63
N LEU A 66 11.76 -8.11 -10.63
CA LEU A 66 12.16 -8.32 -9.24
C LEU A 66 11.08 -9.09 -8.46
N GLY A 67 11.44 -10.24 -7.90
CA GLY A 67 10.59 -11.03 -7.01
C GLY A 67 10.85 -10.70 -5.53
N ILE A 68 9.80 -10.31 -4.79
CA ILE A 68 9.87 -10.07 -3.33
C ILE A 68 9.21 -11.22 -2.60
N ILE A 69 10.01 -12.03 -1.89
CA ILE A 69 9.54 -13.21 -1.15
C ILE A 69 9.77 -13.04 0.36
N GLY A 70 8.98 -13.73 1.16
CA GLY A 70 9.08 -13.71 2.62
C GLY A 70 7.79 -14.16 3.28
N HIS A 71 7.82 -14.44 4.58
CA HIS A 71 6.66 -14.82 5.38
C HIS A 71 5.60 -13.68 5.48
N ASN A 72 4.40 -14.01 5.97
CA ASN A 72 3.38 -12.99 6.22
C ASN A 72 3.86 -12.06 7.36
N GLY A 73 3.72 -10.74 7.13
CA GLY A 73 4.24 -9.72 8.05
C GLY A 73 5.71 -9.31 7.80
N ALA A 74 6.42 -9.89 6.82
CA ALA A 74 7.81 -9.53 6.49
C ALA A 74 7.99 -8.14 5.85
N GLY A 75 6.92 -7.36 5.68
CA GLY A 75 7.00 -6.01 5.12
C GLY A 75 6.80 -5.90 3.61
N LYS A 76 6.57 -7.01 2.88
CA LYS A 76 6.41 -7.02 1.41
C LYS A 76 5.40 -5.99 0.90
N SER A 77 4.19 -6.00 1.45
CA SER A 77 3.12 -5.07 1.07
C SER A 77 3.46 -3.63 1.45
N THR A 78 4.20 -3.42 2.55
CA THR A 78 4.67 -2.10 2.95
C THR A 78 5.69 -1.56 1.95
N LEU A 79 6.65 -2.38 1.53
CA LEU A 79 7.62 -2.00 0.52
C LEU A 79 6.93 -1.63 -0.80
N LEU A 80 5.99 -2.44 -1.27
CA LEU A 80 5.21 -2.13 -2.48
C LEU A 80 4.41 -0.83 -2.35
N LYS A 81 3.83 -0.54 -1.17
CA LYS A 81 3.13 0.73 -0.92
C LYS A 81 4.08 1.93 -0.95
N VAL A 82 5.29 1.77 -0.44
CA VAL A 82 6.31 2.83 -0.50
C VAL A 82 6.77 3.05 -1.94
N LEU A 83 7.08 1.99 -2.69
CA LEU A 83 7.44 2.07 -4.12
C LEU A 83 6.33 2.70 -4.97
N SER A 84 5.07 2.42 -4.64
CA SER A 84 3.90 2.99 -5.31
C SER A 84 3.54 4.40 -4.86
N ARG A 85 4.34 5.02 -3.97
CA ARG A 85 4.10 6.34 -3.39
C ARG A 85 2.74 6.46 -2.66
N ILE A 86 2.17 5.35 -2.22
CA ILE A 86 0.95 5.33 -1.39
C ILE A 86 1.30 5.75 0.04
N THR A 87 2.50 5.41 0.50
CA THR A 87 3.04 5.84 1.80
C THR A 87 4.49 6.25 1.64
N GLU A 88 4.91 7.26 2.38
CA GLU A 88 6.31 7.69 2.40
C GLU A 88 7.15 6.80 3.32
N PRO A 89 8.44 6.61 3.05
CA PRO A 89 9.35 5.98 3.98
C PRO A 89 9.48 6.85 5.25
N SER A 90 9.85 6.25 6.37
CA SER A 90 10.18 6.99 7.60
C SER A 90 11.62 7.47 7.61
N ASP A 91 12.49 6.77 6.87
CA ASP A 91 13.89 7.10 6.66
C ASP A 91 14.39 6.47 5.36
N GLY A 92 15.48 7.01 4.79
CA GLY A 92 15.99 6.62 3.50
C GLY A 92 15.28 7.30 2.32
N GLU A 93 15.68 6.96 1.11
CA GLU A 93 15.17 7.57 -0.11
C GLU A 93 14.88 6.54 -1.19
N ILE A 94 13.94 6.86 -2.07
CA ILE A 94 13.60 6.06 -3.25
C ILE A 94 13.52 6.97 -4.46
N ASP A 95 14.39 6.70 -5.43
CA ASP A 95 14.36 7.31 -6.75
C ASP A 95 13.66 6.39 -7.73
N ILE A 96 12.68 6.90 -8.44
CA ILE A 96 11.93 6.17 -9.47
C ILE A 96 11.95 6.97 -10.76
N TYR A 97 12.51 6.37 -11.78
CA TYR A 97 12.66 6.96 -13.11
C TYR A 97 11.55 6.44 -14.02
N GLY A 98 10.58 7.32 -14.33
CA GLY A 98 9.44 6.98 -15.17
C GLY A 98 8.09 6.96 -14.44
N ARG A 99 7.13 6.22 -15.02
CA ARG A 99 5.76 6.12 -14.49
C ARG A 99 5.60 4.85 -13.66
N VAL A 100 5.11 4.99 -12.44
CA VAL A 100 4.71 3.86 -11.60
C VAL A 100 3.23 3.60 -11.75
N THR A 101 2.87 2.36 -11.97
CA THR A 101 1.49 1.88 -11.90
C THR A 101 1.45 0.73 -10.90
N SER A 102 0.56 0.82 -9.91
CA SER A 102 0.44 -0.19 -8.86
C SER A 102 -0.83 -1.01 -9.05
N LEU A 103 -0.70 -2.33 -8.92
CA LEU A 103 -1.80 -3.29 -8.90
C LEU A 103 -1.92 -3.94 -7.50
N LEU A 104 -1.66 -3.18 -6.44
CA LEU A 104 -1.64 -3.71 -5.07
C LEU A 104 -2.98 -4.26 -4.60
N GLU A 105 -4.05 -3.80 -5.19
CA GLU A 105 -5.42 -4.17 -4.84
C GLU A 105 -6.15 -4.67 -6.09
N VAL A 106 -5.75 -5.85 -6.58
CA VAL A 106 -6.45 -6.51 -7.69
C VAL A 106 -7.87 -6.85 -7.23
N GLY A 107 -8.86 -6.30 -7.94
CA GLY A 107 -10.28 -6.48 -7.62
C GLY A 107 -10.95 -5.33 -6.85
N THR A 108 -10.19 -4.39 -6.29
CA THR A 108 -10.76 -3.13 -5.81
C THR A 108 -10.93 -2.21 -7.01
N GLY A 109 -12.16 -1.94 -7.37
CA GLY A 109 -12.48 -1.07 -8.52
C GLY A 109 -13.42 -1.73 -9.54
N PHE A 110 -13.74 -3.01 -9.38
CA PHE A 110 -14.87 -3.60 -10.10
C PHE A 110 -16.16 -3.20 -9.40
N HIS A 111 -17.01 -2.52 -10.13
CA HIS A 111 -18.35 -2.18 -9.70
C HIS A 111 -19.32 -3.21 -10.28
N ALA A 112 -19.97 -3.97 -9.40
CA ALA A 112 -20.91 -5.03 -9.80
C ALA A 112 -22.14 -4.50 -10.57
N GLU A 113 -22.44 -3.21 -10.41
CA GLU A 113 -23.54 -2.54 -11.12
C GLU A 113 -23.17 -2.11 -12.55
N LEU A 114 -21.86 -2.06 -12.86
CA LEU A 114 -21.34 -1.69 -14.16
C LEU A 114 -21.10 -2.93 -15.03
N THR A 115 -21.23 -2.76 -16.33
CA THR A 115 -20.85 -3.78 -17.31
C THR A 115 -19.32 -4.00 -17.29
N GLY A 116 -18.85 -5.13 -17.83
CA GLY A 116 -17.43 -5.39 -17.98
C GLY A 116 -16.74 -4.29 -18.78
N ARG A 117 -17.36 -3.78 -19.84
CA ARG A 117 -16.86 -2.66 -20.65
C ARG A 117 -16.70 -1.40 -19.82
N GLU A 118 -17.71 -1.00 -19.07
CA GLU A 118 -17.65 0.19 -18.21
C GLU A 118 -16.59 0.05 -17.11
N ASN A 119 -16.43 -1.13 -16.53
CA ASN A 119 -15.38 -1.43 -15.58
C ASN A 119 -13.97 -1.28 -16.19
N ILE A 120 -13.76 -1.70 -17.44
CA ILE A 120 -12.50 -1.50 -18.16
C ILE A 120 -12.19 0.00 -18.28
N TYR A 121 -13.14 0.81 -18.73
CA TYR A 121 -12.93 2.26 -18.85
C TYR A 121 -12.65 2.91 -17.52
N LEU A 122 -13.40 2.56 -16.48
CA LEU A 122 -13.23 3.10 -15.14
C LEU A 122 -11.84 2.78 -14.58
N ASN A 123 -11.45 1.51 -14.60
CA ASN A 123 -10.15 1.08 -14.07
C ASN A 123 -8.98 1.65 -14.88
N ALA A 124 -9.06 1.65 -16.20
CA ALA A 124 -8.04 2.23 -17.06
C ALA A 124 -7.86 3.75 -16.82
N ALA A 125 -8.98 4.47 -16.61
CA ALA A 125 -8.95 5.88 -16.25
C ALA A 125 -8.33 6.12 -14.87
N MET A 126 -8.62 5.28 -13.87
CA MET A 126 -7.97 5.32 -12.55
C MET A 126 -6.46 5.09 -12.64
N LEU A 127 -6.01 4.25 -13.57
CA LEU A 127 -4.60 4.02 -13.87
C LEU A 127 -3.96 5.14 -14.71
N GLY A 128 -4.71 6.23 -14.99
CA GLY A 128 -4.23 7.40 -15.71
C GLY A 128 -4.16 7.24 -17.23
N MET A 129 -4.85 6.25 -17.81
CA MET A 129 -4.95 6.10 -19.27
C MET A 129 -5.93 7.13 -19.85
N ARG A 130 -5.57 7.70 -21.01
CA ARG A 130 -6.50 8.57 -21.73
C ARG A 130 -7.53 7.71 -22.49
N LYS A 131 -8.74 8.23 -22.65
CA LYS A 131 -9.82 7.53 -23.34
C LYS A 131 -9.43 6.98 -24.71
N VAL A 132 -8.70 7.76 -25.51
CA VAL A 132 -8.21 7.35 -26.84
C VAL A 132 -7.29 6.12 -26.77
N ASP A 133 -6.49 6.01 -25.73
CA ASP A 133 -5.56 4.89 -25.54
C ASP A 133 -6.33 3.65 -25.06
N ILE A 134 -7.40 3.83 -24.27
CA ILE A 134 -8.32 2.77 -23.87
C ILE A 134 -9.08 2.23 -25.08
N ASP A 135 -9.68 3.13 -25.91
CA ASP A 135 -10.45 2.77 -27.10
C ASP A 135 -9.60 1.92 -28.05
N ARG A 136 -8.31 2.23 -28.21
CA ARG A 136 -7.38 1.47 -29.08
C ARG A 136 -7.08 0.05 -28.59
N ARG A 137 -7.13 -0.17 -27.28
CA ARG A 137 -6.77 -1.45 -26.65
C ARG A 137 -7.98 -2.26 -26.18
N LEU A 138 -9.16 -1.71 -26.31
CA LEU A 138 -10.36 -2.31 -25.75
C LEU A 138 -10.61 -3.72 -26.31
N GLU A 139 -10.49 -3.90 -27.62
CA GLU A 139 -10.68 -5.20 -28.25
C GLU A 139 -9.65 -6.22 -27.76
N GLU A 140 -8.38 -5.83 -27.66
CA GLU A 140 -7.29 -6.66 -27.16
C GLU A 140 -7.53 -7.09 -25.70
N ILE A 141 -7.98 -6.15 -24.85
CA ILE A 141 -8.30 -6.42 -23.44
C ILE A 141 -9.47 -7.42 -23.35
N VAL A 142 -10.52 -7.21 -24.13
CA VAL A 142 -11.72 -8.06 -24.14
C VAL A 142 -11.37 -9.46 -24.66
N GLU A 143 -10.56 -9.57 -25.71
CA GLU A 143 -10.10 -10.84 -26.25
C GLU A 143 -9.22 -11.58 -25.21
N PHE A 144 -8.28 -10.90 -24.58
CA PHE A 144 -7.42 -11.48 -23.55
C PHE A 144 -8.22 -11.99 -22.35
N SER A 145 -9.30 -11.30 -21.95
CA SER A 145 -10.14 -11.71 -20.82
C SER A 145 -11.00 -12.94 -21.10
N GLY A 146 -11.25 -13.28 -22.37
CA GLY A 146 -12.13 -14.37 -22.79
C GLY A 146 -13.62 -14.13 -22.46
N THR A 147 -14.00 -12.88 -22.16
CA THR A 147 -15.36 -12.52 -21.71
C THR A 147 -16.20 -11.81 -22.78
N GLN A 148 -15.86 -11.96 -24.07
CA GLN A 148 -16.47 -11.20 -25.17
C GLN A 148 -18.00 -11.23 -25.15
N GLN A 149 -18.57 -12.40 -24.89
CA GLN A 149 -20.04 -12.59 -24.91
C GLN A 149 -20.76 -11.96 -23.71
N PHE A 150 -20.03 -11.61 -22.65
CA PHE A 150 -20.57 -11.05 -21.40
C PHE A 150 -20.12 -9.61 -21.13
N ILE A 151 -19.32 -9.03 -22.04
CA ILE A 151 -18.67 -7.73 -21.80
C ILE A 151 -19.64 -6.58 -21.53
N ASP A 152 -20.84 -6.67 -22.09
CA ASP A 152 -21.90 -5.67 -21.96
C ASP A 152 -22.96 -6.07 -20.92
N THR A 153 -22.69 -7.07 -20.08
CA THR A 153 -23.52 -7.43 -18.92
C THR A 153 -22.89 -6.93 -17.61
N PRO A 154 -23.70 -6.60 -16.59
CA PRO A 154 -23.18 -6.32 -15.26
C PRO A 154 -22.36 -7.50 -14.70
N VAL A 155 -21.37 -7.18 -13.87
CA VAL A 155 -20.41 -8.15 -13.32
C VAL A 155 -21.01 -8.95 -12.16
#